data_c4ff7d98c5d9fa1695ce90c4d634b710
#
_entry.id   c4ff7d98c5d9fa1695ce90c4d634b710
#
_cell.length_a   1.000
_cell.length_b   1.000
_cell.length_c   1.000
_cell.angle_alpha   90.00
_cell.angle_beta   90.00
_cell.angle_gamma   90.00
#
_symmetry.space_group_name_H-M   'P 1'
#
loop_
_entity.id
_entity.type
_entity.pdbx_description
1 polymer ?
#
loop_
_entity_poly.entity_id
_entity_poly.type
_entity_poly.pdbx_seq_one_letter_code
_entity_poly.pdbx_strand_id
1 'polypeptide(L)' 'MKANKRTIDVKYLRTFSHVARHRSFTAAAESLYLTQPAVSQHIKKLECTIG' A
#
# COMPACT_ATOMS: atom_id res chain seq x y z
N MET A 1 13.97 15.38 -9.26
CA MET A 1 13.47 15.21 -8.95
C MET A 1 13.03 15.17 -8.27
N LYS A 2 13.01 15.43 -7.99
CA LYS A 2 12.74 15.32 -7.27
C LYS A 2 11.97 14.91 -6.74
N ALA A 3 12.86 14.53 -6.42
CA ALA A 3 11.84 13.67 -5.96
C ALA A 3 10.75 14.42 -5.28
N ASN A 4 9.62 14.07 -5.62
CA ASN A 4 8.49 14.74 -5.07
C ASN A 4 8.01 14.00 -3.84
N LYS A 5 8.12 14.60 -2.69
CA LYS A 5 7.75 13.95 -1.45
C LYS A 5 6.27 13.67 -1.36
N ARG A 6 5.49 14.43 -2.09
CA ARG A 6 4.04 14.25 -2.03
C ARG A 6 3.54 13.27 -3.03
N THR A 7 4.44 12.79 -3.88
CA THR A 7 4.05 11.81 -4.87
C THR A 7 3.85 10.47 -4.19
N ILE A 8 2.69 9.91 -4.35
CA ILE A 8 2.40 8.60 -3.81
C ILE A 8 2.96 7.55 -4.74
N ASP A 9 3.73 6.63 -4.18
CA ASP A 9 4.28 5.54 -4.97
C ASP A 9 3.15 4.65 -5.49
N VAL A 10 3.22 4.32 -6.76
CA VAL A 10 2.19 3.52 -7.40
C VAL A 10 2.01 2.18 -6.69
N LYS A 11 3.10 1.61 -6.19
CA LYS A 11 2.97 0.32 -5.51
C LYS A 11 2.16 0.42 -4.24
N TYR A 12 2.23 1.55 -3.55
CA TYR A 12 1.43 1.74 -2.34
C TYR A 12 -0.05 1.89 -2.70
N LEU A 13 -0.32 2.61 -3.78
CA LEU A 13 -1.69 2.73 -4.25
C LEU A 13 -2.24 1.39 -4.67
N ARG A 14 -1.44 0.58 -5.33
CA ARG A 14 -1.86 -0.75 -5.73
C ARG A 14 -2.19 -1.59 -4.50
N THR A 15 -1.34 -1.53 -3.49
CA THR A 15 -1.58 -2.26 -2.25
C THR A 15 -2.88 -1.84 -1.62
N PHE A 16 -3.10 -0.54 -1.53
CA PHE A 16 -4.33 -0.02 -0.95
C PHE A 16 -5.56 -0.50 -1.73
N SER A 17 -5.46 -0.45 -3.04
CA SER A 17 -6.54 -0.89 -3.92
C SER A 17 -6.89 -2.35 -3.66
N HIS A 18 -5.86 -3.20 -3.53
CA HIS A 18 -6.09 -4.62 -3.27
C HIS A 18 -6.71 -4.84 -1.91
N VAL A 19 -6.25 -4.10 -0.89
CA VAL A 19 -6.83 -4.21 0.44
C VAL A 19 -8.30 -3.82 0.41
N ALA A 20 -8.62 -2.74 -0.27
CA ALA A 20 -10.00 -2.27 -0.35
C ALA A 20 -10.87 -3.27 -1.08
N ARG A 21 -10.34 -3.86 -2.14
CA ARG A 21 -11.09 -4.81 -2.94
C ARG A 21 -11.36 -6.11 -2.16
N HIS A 22 -10.34 -6.61 -1.50
CA HIS A 22 -10.46 -7.88 -0.78
C HIS A 22 -11.00 -7.73 0.61
N ARG A 23 -10.96 -6.50 1.13
CA ARG A 23 -11.38 -6.21 2.50
C ARG A 23 -10.63 -7.05 3.51
N SER A 24 -9.38 -7.38 3.19
CA SER A 24 -8.56 -8.22 4.04
C SER A 24 -7.11 -8.00 3.70
N PHE A 25 -6.31 -7.72 4.73
CA PHE A 25 -4.87 -7.57 4.53
C PHE A 25 -4.24 -8.88 4.10
N THR A 26 -4.72 -9.99 4.66
CA THR A 26 -4.20 -11.30 4.33
C THR A 26 -4.45 -11.64 2.86
N ALA A 27 -5.68 -11.43 2.42
CA ALA A 27 -6.03 -11.72 1.03
C ALA A 27 -5.27 -10.81 0.08
N ALA A 28 -5.14 -9.54 0.45
CA ALA A 28 -4.39 -8.61 -0.38
C ALA A 28 -2.92 -9.01 -0.48
N ALA A 29 -2.36 -9.43 0.65
CA ALA A 29 -0.96 -9.86 0.66
C ALA A 29 -0.75 -11.04 -0.26
N GLU A 30 -1.64 -12.02 -0.21
CA GLU A 30 -1.55 -13.18 -1.08
C GLU A 30 -1.66 -12.77 -2.54
N SER A 31 -2.58 -11.88 -2.84
CA SER A 31 -2.78 -11.40 -4.20
C SER A 31 -1.55 -10.68 -4.73
N LEU A 32 -0.83 -10.00 -3.86
CA LEU A 32 0.32 -9.21 -4.24
C LEU A 32 1.64 -9.96 -4.06
N TYR A 33 1.57 -11.18 -3.55
CA TYR A 33 2.78 -11.96 -3.24
C TYR A 33 3.63 -11.25 -2.20
N LEU A 34 2.97 -10.63 -1.23
CA LEU A 34 3.62 -9.94 -0.13
C LEU A 34 3.22 -10.60 1.18
N THR A 35 3.97 -10.27 2.23
CA THR A 35 3.58 -10.68 3.57
C THR A 35 2.58 -9.67 4.11
N GLN A 36 1.80 -10.09 5.10
CA GLN A 36 0.85 -9.19 5.72
C GLN A 36 1.54 -7.97 6.34
N PRO A 37 2.67 -8.12 7.06
CA PRO A 37 3.37 -6.95 7.57
C PRO A 37 3.80 -5.99 6.48
N ALA A 38 4.19 -6.50 5.32
CA ALA A 38 4.59 -5.64 4.21
C ALA A 38 3.40 -4.82 3.72
N VAL A 39 2.24 -5.44 3.60
CA VAL A 39 1.03 -4.74 3.20
C VAL A 39 0.69 -3.66 4.21
N SER A 40 0.78 -4.01 5.47
CA SER A 40 0.49 -3.08 6.55
C SER A 40 1.40 -1.86 6.49
N GLN A 41 2.68 -2.09 6.21
CA GLN A 41 3.65 -1.00 6.09
C GLN A 41 3.35 -0.12 4.89
N HIS A 42 2.94 -0.72 3.78
CA HIS A 42 2.58 0.05 2.60
C HIS A 42 1.42 0.99 2.90
N ILE A 43 0.41 0.50 3.59
CA ILE A 43 -0.73 1.32 3.95
C ILE A 43 -0.31 2.44 4.89
N LYS A 44 0.55 2.13 5.84
CA LYS A 44 1.04 3.11 6.78
C LYS A 44 1.78 4.24 6.07
N LYS A 45 2.62 3.87 5.12
CA LYS A 45 3.36 4.88 4.37
C LYS A 45 2.44 5.73 3.52
N LEU A 46 1.40 5.12 2.98
CA LEU A 46 0.42 5.86 2.21
C LEU A 46 -0.30 6.86 3.10
N GLU A 47 -0.72 6.43 4.27
CA GLU A 47 -1.39 7.31 5.21
C GLU A 47 -0.49 8.46 5.63
N CYS A 48 0.77 8.17 5.82
CA CYS A 48 1.73 9.18 6.21
C CYS A 48 1.91 10.23 5.12
N THR A 49 1.86 9.79 3.87
CA THR A 49 2.02 10.69 2.74
C THR A 49 0.79 11.59 2.59
N ILE A 50 -0.37 11.02 2.78
CA ILE A 50 -1.62 11.76 2.62
C ILE A 50 -1.92 12.61 3.84
N GLY A 51 -1.74 12.02 4.98
CA GLY A 51 -2.13 12.63 6.20
C GLY A 51 -1.18 13.64 6.74
#